data_efcbec9f481a8ca1546ca4649023b825
#
_entry.id   efcbec9f481a8ca1546ca4649023b825
#
_cell.length_a   1.000
_cell.length_b   1.000
_cell.length_c   1.000
_cell.angle_alpha   90.00
_cell.angle_beta   90.00
_cell.angle_gamma   90.00
#
_symmetry.space_group_name_H-M   'P 1'
#
loop_
_entity.id
_entity.type
_entity.pdbx_description
1 polymer ?
#
loop_
_entity_poly.entity_id
_entity_poly.type
_entity_poly.pdbx_seq_one_letter_code
_entity_poly.pdbx_strand_id
1 'polypeptide(L)'
;MEKECKKICNLHCVPDDKFIDGLIEVMDYTSNAKVKNEFICISEHEFTYKYIKKKERVKCITSSQLLSYIAHGEFNVIFLHSLYSIPLNAIITIPKEIKIVWLAWGYDLYCKPTMCSPFIKVSLYHKKTCKALKRTSCKEALYEGYCYGKYLFNRKRIQRIVNRIDYFSGVIPAEYHLMSRLPYFKAQEVVFNYFKLDAIISRKKLDTFSPIGRNILVGNSGDPSNNHLDAFELLRHLNLEGKKIYVPLSYGGTADYRGKVKKEGEKYWGKNFIALETFLPYEEYCRIIASCGSVIMFHERQQALGNISVALWNGCSVFLSETSEVFKMYKAMGIPLFSLQSDLVDDNLQQVFSREEVMHTRERLLAFGAEEVLLGNIQKLYEKLQHDIFTSPSK
;
A
#
# COMPACT_ATOMS: atom_id res chain seq x y z
N MET A 1 32.87 -8.26 -33.06
CA MET A 1 32.40 -7.01 -32.47
C MET A 1 31.41 -7.39 -31.35
N GLU A 2 31.87 -7.43 -30.12
CA GLU A 2 30.98 -7.53 -28.96
C GLU A 2 30.04 -6.32 -28.97
N LYS A 3 28.75 -6.52 -29.05
CA LYS A 3 27.75 -5.47 -28.84
C LYS A 3 27.99 -4.90 -27.45
N GLU A 4 28.55 -3.69 -27.38
CA GLU A 4 28.65 -2.93 -26.14
C GLU A 4 27.26 -3.00 -25.43
N CYS A 5 27.22 -3.67 -24.30
CA CYS A 5 25.98 -3.90 -23.58
C CYS A 5 25.59 -2.58 -22.92
N LYS A 6 24.68 -1.84 -23.58
CA LYS A 6 24.20 -0.53 -23.13
C LYS A 6 23.64 -0.63 -21.71
N LYS A 7 24.17 0.19 -20.82
CA LYS A 7 23.81 0.25 -19.41
C LYS A 7 22.54 1.06 -19.20
N ILE A 8 21.62 0.58 -18.35
CA ILE A 8 20.50 1.38 -17.87
C ILE A 8 20.90 2.05 -16.56
N CYS A 9 20.74 3.36 -16.50
CA CYS A 9 20.90 4.15 -15.29
C CYS A 9 19.52 4.61 -14.79
N ASN A 10 19.14 4.14 -13.62
CA ASN A 10 17.87 4.41 -12.97
C ASN A 10 18.03 5.45 -11.86
N LEU A 11 17.14 6.41 -11.81
CA LEU A 11 16.98 7.34 -10.69
C LEU A 11 15.70 7.00 -9.93
N HIS A 12 15.83 6.61 -8.69
CA HIS A 12 14.71 6.33 -7.80
C HIS A 12 14.41 7.54 -6.92
N CYS A 13 13.27 8.18 -7.14
CA CYS A 13 12.77 9.27 -6.31
C CYS A 13 11.91 8.68 -5.21
N VAL A 14 12.41 8.68 -3.96
CA VAL A 14 11.78 7.98 -2.82
C VAL A 14 11.31 8.95 -1.74
N PRO A 15 10.17 8.68 -1.07
CA PRO A 15 9.82 9.35 0.18
C PRO A 15 10.57 8.70 1.35
N ASP A 16 10.63 9.38 2.50
CA ASP A 16 11.13 8.76 3.74
C ASP A 16 10.07 7.82 4.32
N ASP A 17 10.16 6.55 3.97
CA ASP A 17 9.22 5.51 4.42
C ASP A 17 9.93 4.19 4.76
N LYS A 18 9.29 3.40 5.61
CA LYS A 18 9.77 2.11 6.12
C LYS A 18 10.04 1.04 5.05
N PHE A 19 9.49 1.19 3.85
CA PHE A 19 9.69 0.24 2.75
C PHE A 19 10.98 0.50 1.96
N ILE A 20 11.63 1.66 2.13
CA ILE A 20 12.74 2.08 1.28
C ILE A 20 14.01 1.28 1.53
N ASP A 21 14.32 0.91 2.78
CA ASP A 21 15.49 0.06 3.06
C ASP A 21 15.39 -1.29 2.34
N GLY A 22 14.22 -1.93 2.38
CA GLY A 22 13.96 -3.18 1.65
C GLY A 22 14.01 -3.00 0.13
N LEU A 23 13.52 -1.88 -0.38
CA LEU A 23 13.64 -1.51 -1.80
C LEU A 23 15.11 -1.42 -2.21
N ILE A 24 15.93 -0.70 -1.44
CA ILE A 24 17.38 -0.55 -1.73
C ILE A 24 18.05 -1.92 -1.79
N GLU A 25 17.77 -2.82 -0.83
CA GLU A 25 18.33 -4.17 -0.82
C GLU A 25 18.00 -4.96 -2.09
N VAL A 26 16.74 -4.92 -2.52
CA VAL A 26 16.30 -5.61 -3.73
C VAL A 26 16.92 -5.00 -4.99
N MET A 27 16.99 -3.67 -5.06
CA MET A 27 17.60 -2.99 -6.20
C MET A 27 19.11 -3.22 -6.26
N ASP A 28 19.80 -3.30 -5.11
CA ASP A 28 21.22 -3.63 -5.05
C ASP A 28 21.47 -5.08 -5.49
N TYR A 29 20.64 -6.02 -5.04
CA TYR A 29 20.72 -7.41 -5.45
C TYR A 29 20.51 -7.60 -6.95
N THR A 30 19.61 -6.80 -7.56
CA THR A 30 19.32 -6.84 -9.00
C THR A 30 20.26 -5.97 -9.82
N SER A 31 21.11 -5.16 -9.18
CA SER A 31 22.14 -4.35 -9.86
C SER A 31 23.23 -5.24 -10.43
N ASN A 32 23.71 -4.91 -11.62
CA ASN A 32 24.78 -5.62 -12.31
C ASN A 32 25.52 -4.66 -13.24
N ALA A 33 26.43 -5.18 -14.07
CA ALA A 33 27.16 -4.36 -15.04
C ALA A 33 26.25 -3.60 -16.02
N LYS A 34 24.99 -4.03 -16.19
CA LYS A 34 24.00 -3.46 -17.13
C LYS A 34 22.98 -2.54 -16.48
N VAL A 35 22.89 -2.53 -15.14
CA VAL A 35 21.87 -1.75 -14.40
C VAL A 35 22.54 -1.04 -13.23
N LYS A 36 22.36 0.29 -13.16
CA LYS A 36 22.79 1.13 -12.05
C LYS A 36 21.58 1.80 -11.42
N ASN A 37 21.46 1.76 -10.09
CA ASN A 37 20.39 2.39 -9.35
C ASN A 37 20.94 3.49 -8.43
N GLU A 38 20.41 4.70 -8.55
CA GLU A 38 20.67 5.82 -7.65
C GLU A 38 19.35 6.24 -6.96
N PHE A 39 19.46 6.69 -5.71
CA PHE A 39 18.28 7.03 -4.90
C PHE A 39 18.38 8.47 -4.42
N ILE A 40 17.29 9.23 -4.58
CA ILE A 40 17.16 10.59 -4.06
C ILE A 40 15.87 10.75 -3.25
N CYS A 41 15.95 11.62 -2.24
CA CYS A 41 14.79 12.13 -1.51
C CYS A 41 14.76 13.65 -1.66
N ILE A 42 13.58 14.23 -1.86
CA ILE A 42 13.42 15.68 -2.00
C ILE A 42 13.07 16.29 -0.65
N SER A 43 13.87 17.27 -0.20
CA SER A 43 13.55 18.09 0.97
C SER A 43 14.05 19.52 0.77
N GLU A 44 13.24 20.50 1.18
CA GLU A 44 13.59 21.94 1.12
C GLU A 44 14.36 22.41 2.34
N HIS A 45 14.43 21.60 3.40
CA HIS A 45 15.08 21.92 4.65
C HIS A 45 16.09 20.86 5.03
N GLU A 46 16.98 21.20 5.98
CA GLU A 46 17.84 20.20 6.61
C GLU A 46 16.99 19.04 7.12
N PHE A 47 17.30 17.84 6.68
CA PHE A 47 16.40 16.70 6.79
C PHE A 47 17.09 15.52 7.46
N THR A 48 16.45 15.01 8.52
CA THR A 48 16.87 13.77 9.17
C THR A 48 15.86 12.67 8.83
N TYR A 49 16.33 11.59 8.20
CA TYR A 49 15.49 10.44 7.89
C TYR A 49 14.90 9.83 9.16
N LYS A 50 13.59 9.66 9.17
CA LYS A 50 12.85 9.03 10.26
C LYS A 50 12.79 7.51 10.10
N TYR A 51 12.60 7.04 8.87
CA TYR A 51 12.36 5.63 8.57
C TYR A 51 13.53 4.98 7.83
N ILE A 52 14.18 5.69 6.92
CA ILE A 52 15.31 5.18 6.13
C ILE A 52 16.54 5.06 7.04
N LYS A 53 17.06 3.83 7.18
CA LYS A 53 18.27 3.51 7.94
C LYS A 53 19.53 3.54 7.05
N LYS A 54 19.41 3.12 5.77
CA LYS A 54 20.49 3.13 4.75
C LYS A 54 20.70 4.52 4.17
N LYS A 55 20.98 5.49 5.05
CA LYS A 55 21.05 6.93 4.72
C LYS A 55 22.11 7.26 3.68
N GLU A 56 23.22 6.52 3.70
CA GLU A 56 24.36 6.67 2.79
C GLU A 56 24.01 6.32 1.34
N ARG A 57 22.90 5.58 1.13
CA ARG A 57 22.40 5.20 -0.20
C ARG A 57 21.43 6.19 -0.80
N VAL A 58 20.88 7.12 0.00
CA VAL A 58 19.83 8.05 -0.45
C VAL A 58 20.32 9.48 -0.32
N LYS A 59 20.54 10.13 -1.45
CA LYS A 59 20.96 11.53 -1.51
C LYS A 59 19.78 12.45 -1.31
N CYS A 60 19.88 13.36 -0.34
CA CYS A 60 18.89 14.42 -0.16
C CYS A 60 19.22 15.61 -1.05
N ILE A 61 18.25 16.06 -1.85
CA ILE A 61 18.37 17.26 -2.70
C ILE A 61 17.13 18.14 -2.58
N THR A 62 17.23 19.41 -2.95
CA THR A 62 16.08 20.32 -2.99
C THR A 62 15.30 20.19 -4.31
N SER A 63 14.05 20.67 -4.33
CA SER A 63 13.25 20.71 -5.57
C SER A 63 13.92 21.54 -6.66
N SER A 64 14.64 22.59 -6.31
CA SER A 64 15.36 23.46 -7.26
C SER A 64 16.55 22.75 -7.92
N GLN A 65 17.18 21.81 -7.22
CA GLN A 65 18.31 21.04 -7.73
C GLN A 65 17.88 19.88 -8.65
N LEU A 66 16.63 19.43 -8.57
CA LEU A 66 16.17 18.20 -9.23
C LEU A 66 16.44 18.17 -10.73
N LEU A 67 16.03 19.20 -11.47
CA LEU A 67 16.18 19.21 -12.93
C LEU A 67 17.64 19.28 -13.35
N SER A 68 18.46 20.05 -12.63
CA SER A 68 19.90 20.09 -12.86
C SER A 68 20.54 18.73 -12.55
N TYR A 69 20.11 18.07 -11.48
CA TYR A 69 20.58 16.72 -11.13
C TYR A 69 20.25 15.69 -12.20
N ILE A 70 19.03 15.74 -12.74
CA ILE A 70 18.61 14.87 -13.85
C ILE A 70 19.42 15.17 -15.13
N ALA A 71 19.64 16.44 -15.45
CA ALA A 71 20.35 16.85 -16.67
C ALA A 71 21.86 16.51 -16.66
N HIS A 72 22.50 16.51 -15.49
CA HIS A 72 23.92 16.15 -15.35
C HIS A 72 24.11 14.64 -15.15
N GLY A 73 23.05 13.90 -14.81
CA GLY A 73 23.08 12.45 -14.67
C GLY A 73 22.78 11.75 -15.99
N GLU A 74 23.38 10.60 -16.21
CA GLU A 74 23.14 9.76 -17.39
C GLU A 74 21.92 8.85 -17.20
N PHE A 75 20.80 9.40 -16.70
CA PHE A 75 19.61 8.61 -16.38
C PHE A 75 18.78 8.30 -17.63
N ASN A 76 18.42 7.04 -17.77
CA ASN A 76 17.49 6.55 -18.79
C ASN A 76 16.07 6.42 -18.26
N VAL A 77 15.93 6.16 -16.95
CA VAL A 77 14.65 5.88 -16.29
C VAL A 77 14.58 6.63 -14.95
N ILE A 78 13.41 7.20 -14.68
CA ILE A 78 13.07 7.76 -13.37
C ILE A 78 11.93 6.94 -12.78
N PHE A 79 12.17 6.35 -11.60
CA PHE A 79 11.18 5.66 -10.80
C PHE A 79 10.59 6.63 -9.76
N LEU A 80 9.31 6.88 -9.86
CA LEU A 80 8.56 7.66 -8.88
C LEU A 80 7.93 6.71 -7.86
N HIS A 81 8.51 6.63 -6.67
CA HIS A 81 7.96 5.86 -5.56
C HIS A 81 6.89 6.68 -4.84
N SER A 82 5.76 6.84 -5.45
CA SER A 82 4.67 7.79 -5.32
C SER A 82 4.77 8.95 -6.33
N LEU A 83 3.61 9.38 -6.81
CA LEU A 83 3.51 10.55 -7.70
C LEU A 83 4.04 11.83 -7.03
N TYR A 84 4.00 11.86 -5.69
CA TYR A 84 4.41 13.00 -4.87
C TYR A 84 5.86 12.92 -4.37
N SER A 85 6.64 11.95 -4.82
CA SER A 85 8.06 11.84 -4.48
C SER A 85 8.92 12.96 -5.07
N ILE A 86 8.40 13.66 -6.08
CA ILE A 86 8.99 14.87 -6.66
C ILE A 86 7.93 15.94 -6.89
N PRO A 87 8.32 17.22 -7.10
CA PRO A 87 7.38 18.26 -7.49
C PRO A 87 6.62 17.90 -8.77
N LEU A 88 5.31 17.92 -8.73
CA LEU A 88 4.46 17.47 -9.85
C LEU A 88 4.76 18.17 -11.19
N ASN A 89 5.17 19.45 -11.15
CA ASN A 89 5.54 20.18 -12.36
C ASN A 89 6.82 19.65 -13.00
N ALA A 90 7.75 19.14 -12.21
CA ALA A 90 9.00 18.60 -12.74
C ALA A 90 8.74 17.40 -13.66
N ILE A 91 7.68 16.61 -13.40
CA ILE A 91 7.33 15.45 -14.23
C ILE A 91 7.13 15.84 -15.70
N ILE A 92 6.52 17.00 -15.97
CA ILE A 92 6.22 17.46 -17.34
C ILE A 92 7.48 18.01 -18.03
N THR A 93 8.47 18.44 -17.27
CA THR A 93 9.70 19.04 -17.79
C THR A 93 10.84 18.03 -17.99
N ILE A 94 10.71 16.82 -17.45
CA ILE A 94 11.65 15.73 -17.69
C ILE A 94 11.68 15.40 -19.18
N PRO A 95 12.88 15.34 -19.83
CA PRO A 95 13.03 15.00 -21.25
C PRO A 95 12.28 13.71 -21.62
N LYS A 96 11.73 13.66 -22.85
CA LYS A 96 10.92 12.51 -23.31
C LYS A 96 11.74 11.23 -23.49
N GLU A 97 13.01 11.37 -23.69
CA GLU A 97 13.99 10.28 -23.81
C GLU A 97 14.13 9.50 -22.51
N ILE A 98 13.95 10.18 -21.37
CA ILE A 98 13.96 9.55 -20.06
C ILE A 98 12.58 8.95 -19.78
N LYS A 99 12.50 7.66 -19.56
CA LYS A 99 11.26 6.95 -19.22
C LYS A 99 10.86 7.20 -17.77
N ILE A 100 9.57 7.34 -17.53
CA ILE A 100 9.04 7.53 -16.17
C ILE A 100 8.20 6.33 -15.78
N VAL A 101 8.59 5.69 -14.69
CA VAL A 101 7.88 4.58 -14.05
C VAL A 101 7.22 5.10 -12.77
N TRP A 102 5.90 5.10 -12.72
CA TRP A 102 5.18 5.45 -11.51
C TRP A 102 4.79 4.18 -10.74
N LEU A 103 5.40 3.99 -9.59
CA LEU A 103 5.08 2.95 -8.62
C LEU A 103 4.10 3.56 -7.61
N ALA A 104 2.81 3.37 -7.87
CA ALA A 104 1.76 4.06 -7.14
C ALA A 104 1.54 3.47 -5.76
N TRP A 105 1.29 4.34 -4.79
CA TRP A 105 0.86 3.97 -3.45
C TRP A 105 -0.64 4.26 -3.27
N GLY A 106 -1.28 3.62 -2.30
CA GLY A 106 -2.71 3.80 -2.10
C GLY A 106 -3.14 5.26 -1.93
N TYR A 107 -2.34 6.09 -1.27
CA TYR A 107 -2.64 7.51 -1.13
C TYR A 107 -2.51 8.32 -2.42
N ASP A 108 -1.76 7.85 -3.42
CA ASP A 108 -1.70 8.47 -4.73
C ASP A 108 -3.04 8.36 -5.47
N LEU A 109 -3.73 7.22 -5.30
CA LEU A 109 -4.86 6.81 -6.11
C LEU A 109 -6.21 7.13 -5.47
N TYR A 110 -6.31 6.97 -4.14
CA TYR A 110 -7.56 7.04 -3.39
C TYR A 110 -7.68 8.28 -2.50
N CYS A 111 -6.71 9.17 -2.52
CA CYS A 111 -6.71 10.34 -1.64
C CYS A 111 -7.80 11.34 -1.98
N LYS A 112 -8.15 12.16 -0.97
CA LYS A 112 -9.10 13.25 -1.10
C LYS A 112 -8.64 14.30 -2.12
N PRO A 113 -9.58 15.07 -2.72
CA PRO A 113 -9.29 16.14 -3.68
C PRO A 113 -8.25 17.17 -3.22
N THR A 114 -8.07 17.32 -1.90
CA THR A 114 -7.05 18.20 -1.30
C THR A 114 -5.62 17.91 -1.76
N MET A 115 -5.35 16.71 -2.24
CA MET A 115 -4.03 16.25 -2.70
C MET A 115 -3.95 16.04 -4.21
N CYS A 116 -4.79 16.71 -5.00
CA CYS A 116 -4.82 16.66 -6.45
C CYS A 116 -5.49 15.43 -7.07
N SER A 117 -6.11 14.55 -6.33
CA SER A 117 -6.75 13.33 -6.80
C SER A 117 -7.91 12.94 -5.88
N PRO A 118 -8.97 12.23 -6.32
CA PRO A 118 -8.82 10.79 -6.52
C PRO A 118 -8.90 10.40 -8.01
N PHE A 119 -7.95 9.57 -8.46
CA PHE A 119 -8.07 8.92 -9.75
C PHE A 119 -9.11 7.80 -9.68
N ILE A 120 -9.11 7.06 -8.57
CA ILE A 120 -10.05 5.99 -8.28
C ILE A 120 -11.12 6.51 -7.31
N LYS A 121 -12.35 6.61 -7.81
CA LYS A 121 -13.50 7.08 -7.02
C LYS A 121 -14.10 5.91 -6.26
N VAL A 122 -13.77 5.81 -4.99
CA VAL A 122 -14.34 4.84 -4.04
C VAL A 122 -14.78 5.60 -2.80
N SER A 123 -15.96 5.26 -2.27
CA SER A 123 -16.38 5.77 -0.96
C SER A 123 -15.55 5.08 0.11
N LEU A 124 -14.57 5.78 0.69
CA LEU A 124 -13.65 5.21 1.67
C LEU A 124 -14.28 4.99 3.04
N TYR A 125 -15.37 5.69 3.35
CA TYR A 125 -15.97 5.72 4.69
C TYR A 125 -17.40 5.26 4.66
N HIS A 126 -17.74 4.37 5.59
CA HIS A 126 -19.10 3.92 5.86
C HIS A 126 -19.83 4.88 6.78
N LYS A 127 -21.12 4.62 7.00
CA LYS A 127 -22.09 5.57 7.62
C LYS A 127 -21.65 6.08 8.99
N LYS A 128 -21.20 5.20 9.90
CA LYS A 128 -20.81 5.59 11.27
C LYS A 128 -19.49 6.33 11.28
N THR A 129 -18.52 5.88 10.49
CA THR A 129 -17.26 6.58 10.29
C THR A 129 -17.48 7.96 9.68
N CYS A 130 -18.31 8.11 8.65
CA CYS A 130 -18.71 9.41 8.10
C CYS A 130 -19.33 10.31 9.17
N LYS A 131 -20.22 9.76 10.02
CA LYS A 131 -20.84 10.52 11.12
C LYS A 131 -19.79 10.98 12.14
N ALA A 132 -18.85 10.12 12.50
CA ALA A 132 -17.78 10.44 13.44
C ALA A 132 -16.79 11.49 12.90
N LEU A 133 -16.60 11.51 11.58
CA LEU A 133 -15.76 12.48 10.87
C LEU A 133 -16.52 13.76 10.47
N LYS A 134 -17.85 13.82 10.69
CA LYS A 134 -18.60 15.05 10.38
C LYS A 134 -18.01 16.21 11.19
N ARG A 135 -17.49 17.14 10.44
CA ARG A 135 -16.87 18.36 10.95
C ARG A 135 -17.98 19.30 11.41
N THR A 136 -17.81 19.86 12.58
CA THR A 136 -18.76 20.78 13.17
C THR A 136 -18.48 22.25 12.82
N SER A 137 -17.36 22.51 12.12
CA SER A 137 -16.88 23.86 11.82
C SER A 137 -17.15 24.27 10.36
N CYS A 138 -17.81 25.43 10.18
CA CYS A 138 -17.95 26.08 8.87
C CYS A 138 -16.61 26.33 8.18
N LYS A 139 -15.53 26.60 8.94
CA LYS A 139 -14.17 26.80 8.40
C LYS A 139 -13.65 25.59 7.65
N GLU A 140 -13.94 24.39 8.15
CA GLU A 140 -13.49 23.13 7.52
C GLU A 140 -14.27 22.84 6.24
N ALA A 141 -15.58 23.12 6.21
CA ALA A 141 -16.39 22.98 5.01
C ALA A 141 -15.94 23.97 3.91
N LEU A 142 -15.62 25.21 4.28
CA LEU A 142 -15.03 26.20 3.38
C LEU A 142 -13.67 25.76 2.84
N TYR A 143 -12.82 25.19 3.69
CA TYR A 143 -11.53 24.67 3.28
C TYR A 143 -11.66 23.48 2.32
N GLU A 144 -12.61 22.58 2.53
CA GLU A 144 -12.90 21.47 1.57
C GLU A 144 -13.38 22.01 0.23
N GLY A 145 -14.28 23.02 0.23
CA GLY A 145 -14.72 23.70 -0.97
C GLY A 145 -13.58 24.37 -1.73
N TYR A 146 -12.68 25.04 -1.02
CA TYR A 146 -11.46 25.63 -1.59
C TYR A 146 -10.55 24.55 -2.23
N CYS A 147 -10.30 23.46 -1.51
CA CYS A 147 -9.48 22.36 -2.03
C CYS A 147 -10.09 21.70 -3.27
N TYR A 148 -11.42 21.54 -3.28
CA TYR A 148 -12.13 21.02 -4.45
C TYR A 148 -12.05 21.99 -5.64
N GLY A 149 -12.23 23.28 -5.40
CA GLY A 149 -12.05 24.32 -6.43
C GLY A 149 -10.63 24.32 -7.00
N LYS A 150 -9.62 24.21 -6.14
CA LYS A 150 -8.21 24.08 -6.53
C LYS A 150 -7.96 22.81 -7.37
N TYR A 151 -8.59 21.68 -7.01
CA TYR A 151 -8.52 20.46 -7.81
C TYR A 151 -9.12 20.67 -9.21
N LEU A 152 -10.31 21.25 -9.32
CA LEU A 152 -10.97 21.52 -10.60
C LEU A 152 -10.10 22.44 -11.49
N PHE A 153 -9.51 23.47 -10.90
CA PHE A 153 -8.61 24.39 -11.60
C PHE A 153 -7.35 23.69 -12.13
N ASN A 154 -6.78 22.77 -11.34
CA ASN A 154 -5.56 22.05 -11.72
C ASN A 154 -5.81 20.78 -12.55
N ARG A 155 -7.06 20.41 -12.83
CA ARG A 155 -7.42 19.13 -13.45
C ARG A 155 -6.67 18.88 -14.78
N LYS A 156 -6.63 19.87 -15.67
CA LYS A 156 -5.92 19.73 -16.95
C LYS A 156 -4.42 19.51 -16.78
N ARG A 157 -3.81 20.16 -15.79
CA ARG A 157 -2.41 20.00 -15.45
C ARG A 157 -2.11 18.60 -14.95
N ILE A 158 -2.94 18.08 -14.05
CA ILE A 158 -2.82 16.71 -13.53
C ILE A 158 -2.97 15.69 -14.66
N GLN A 159 -3.92 15.89 -15.58
CA GLN A 159 -4.06 15.04 -16.75
C GLN A 159 -2.78 15.02 -17.62
N ARG A 160 -2.11 16.16 -17.81
CA ARG A 160 -0.82 16.23 -18.52
C ARG A 160 0.27 15.46 -17.78
N ILE A 161 0.34 15.60 -16.44
CA ILE A 161 1.30 14.89 -15.60
C ILE A 161 1.12 13.39 -15.75
N VAL A 162 -0.11 12.90 -15.58
CA VAL A 162 -0.42 11.46 -15.69
C VAL A 162 -0.17 10.94 -17.12
N ASN A 163 -0.49 11.73 -18.14
CA ASN A 163 -0.21 11.38 -19.54
C ASN A 163 1.29 11.32 -19.89
N ARG A 164 2.17 11.94 -19.06
CA ARG A 164 3.63 11.89 -19.21
C ARG A 164 4.25 10.59 -18.70
N ILE A 165 3.51 9.85 -17.85
CA ILE A 165 3.99 8.58 -17.28
C ILE A 165 4.05 7.52 -18.38
N ASP A 166 5.19 6.85 -18.51
CA ASP A 166 5.39 5.79 -19.51
C ASP A 166 4.94 4.42 -18.98
N TYR A 167 5.23 4.14 -17.69
CA TYR A 167 4.90 2.86 -17.06
C TYR A 167 4.28 3.07 -15.69
N PHE A 168 3.39 2.16 -15.33
CA PHE A 168 2.65 2.22 -14.07
C PHE A 168 2.57 0.85 -13.41
N SER A 169 2.81 0.83 -12.11
CA SER A 169 2.48 -0.29 -11.24
C SER A 169 1.62 0.18 -10.08
N GLY A 170 0.45 -0.40 -9.92
CA GLY A 170 -0.31 -0.33 -8.68
C GLY A 170 0.24 -1.30 -7.64
N VAL A 171 -0.25 -1.22 -6.40
CA VAL A 171 0.06 -2.19 -5.36
C VAL A 171 -0.65 -3.53 -5.62
N ILE A 172 -1.83 -3.46 -6.24
CA ILE A 172 -2.61 -4.61 -6.71
C ILE A 172 -2.96 -4.44 -8.19
N PRO A 173 -3.11 -5.55 -8.96
CA PRO A 173 -3.38 -5.48 -10.40
C PRO A 173 -4.64 -4.68 -10.77
N ALA A 174 -5.67 -4.74 -9.94
CA ALA A 174 -6.93 -4.01 -10.16
C ALA A 174 -6.73 -2.50 -10.28
N GLU A 175 -5.72 -1.93 -9.64
CA GLU A 175 -5.46 -0.48 -9.69
C GLU A 175 -5.03 -0.03 -11.08
N TYR A 176 -4.26 -0.84 -11.82
CA TYR A 176 -3.97 -0.56 -13.22
C TYR A 176 -5.25 -0.55 -14.06
N HIS A 177 -6.11 -1.55 -13.91
CA HIS A 177 -7.38 -1.62 -14.64
C HIS A 177 -8.32 -0.44 -14.32
N LEU A 178 -8.33 0.01 -13.07
CA LEU A 178 -9.10 1.20 -12.68
C LEU A 178 -8.52 2.48 -13.29
N MET A 179 -7.20 2.62 -13.32
CA MET A 179 -6.51 3.76 -13.94
C MET A 179 -6.66 3.77 -15.45
N SER A 180 -6.61 2.63 -16.12
CA SER A 180 -6.73 2.50 -17.59
C SER A 180 -8.08 2.97 -18.15
N ARG A 181 -9.12 3.07 -17.29
CA ARG A 181 -10.43 3.66 -17.65
C ARG A 181 -10.37 5.19 -17.83
N LEU A 182 -9.29 5.84 -17.38
CA LEU A 182 -9.14 7.28 -17.53
C LEU A 182 -8.60 7.61 -18.93
N PRO A 183 -9.26 8.44 -19.74
CA PRO A 183 -8.88 8.66 -21.14
C PRO A 183 -7.52 9.33 -21.34
N TYR A 184 -6.98 9.95 -20.29
CA TYR A 184 -5.67 10.58 -20.29
C TYR A 184 -4.56 9.70 -19.68
N PHE A 185 -4.89 8.50 -19.18
CA PHE A 185 -3.92 7.55 -18.69
C PHE A 185 -3.44 6.65 -19.84
N LYS A 186 -2.16 6.69 -20.15
CA LYS A 186 -1.55 5.97 -21.29
C LYS A 186 -0.37 5.10 -20.90
N ALA A 187 -0.04 5.08 -19.61
CA ALA A 187 1.06 4.30 -19.11
C ALA A 187 0.85 2.80 -19.35
N GLN A 188 1.93 2.10 -19.72
CA GLN A 188 1.92 0.66 -19.85
C GLN A 188 1.98 0.01 -18.47
N GLU A 189 1.33 -1.13 -18.31
CA GLU A 189 1.41 -1.90 -17.08
C GLU A 189 2.79 -2.53 -16.90
N VAL A 190 3.30 -2.40 -15.69
CA VAL A 190 4.43 -3.17 -15.18
C VAL A 190 4.08 -3.67 -13.77
N VAL A 191 4.70 -4.76 -13.35
CA VAL A 191 4.45 -5.32 -12.02
C VAL A 191 5.64 -5.06 -11.15
N PHE A 192 5.41 -4.36 -10.04
CA PHE A 192 6.41 -4.09 -9.02
C PHE A 192 5.80 -4.22 -7.62
N ASN A 193 6.41 -5.01 -6.78
CA ASN A 193 5.98 -5.20 -5.39
C ASN A 193 7.07 -4.72 -4.44
N TYR A 194 6.70 -3.86 -3.46
CA TYR A 194 7.61 -3.49 -2.36
C TYR A 194 7.74 -4.59 -1.32
N PHE A 195 6.81 -5.49 -1.33
CA PHE A 195 6.54 -6.36 -0.23
C PHE A 195 7.04 -7.77 -0.53
N LYS A 196 8.06 -8.16 0.24
CA LYS A 196 8.51 -9.54 0.29
C LYS A 196 7.68 -10.27 1.34
N LEU A 197 6.91 -11.25 0.93
CA LEU A 197 6.19 -12.09 1.87
C LEU A 197 7.15 -12.77 2.85
N ASP A 198 8.32 -13.17 2.37
CA ASP A 198 9.39 -13.78 3.16
C ASP A 198 9.93 -12.89 4.28
N ALA A 199 9.80 -11.57 4.17
CA ALA A 199 10.22 -10.64 5.21
C ALA A 199 9.25 -10.62 6.41
N ILE A 200 8.01 -11.06 6.21
CA ILE A 200 6.97 -11.04 7.25
C ILE A 200 6.55 -12.42 7.72
N ILE A 201 6.87 -13.45 6.98
CA ILE A 201 6.59 -14.83 7.35
C ILE A 201 7.87 -15.66 7.31
N SER A 202 8.06 -16.52 8.30
CA SER A 202 9.21 -17.42 8.31
C SER A 202 8.91 -18.66 7.50
N ARG A 203 9.55 -18.84 6.33
CA ARG A 203 9.47 -20.09 5.55
C ARG A 203 9.91 -21.32 6.35
N LYS A 204 10.81 -21.15 7.32
CA LYS A 204 11.25 -22.26 8.22
C LYS A 204 10.10 -22.86 9.02
N LYS A 205 8.96 -22.15 9.10
CA LYS A 205 7.74 -22.60 9.77
C LYS A 205 6.62 -23.01 8.80
N LEU A 206 6.95 -23.28 7.51
CA LEU A 206 5.97 -23.71 6.52
C LEU A 206 5.14 -24.92 6.99
N ASP A 207 5.83 -25.88 7.60
CA ASP A 207 5.19 -27.12 8.05
C ASP A 207 4.60 -27.04 9.46
N THR A 208 4.82 -25.94 10.18
CA THR A 208 4.22 -25.76 11.51
C THR A 208 2.80 -25.26 11.41
N PHE A 209 1.87 -26.07 11.85
CA PHE A 209 0.49 -25.70 12.06
C PHE A 209 0.28 -25.51 13.56
N SER A 210 0.03 -24.28 13.97
CA SER A 210 -0.36 -23.99 15.35
C SER A 210 -1.87 -23.74 15.38
N PRO A 211 -2.59 -24.27 16.39
CA PRO A 211 -3.99 -23.93 16.58
C PRO A 211 -4.16 -22.42 16.64
N ILE A 212 -5.17 -21.91 15.95
CA ILE A 212 -5.48 -20.49 15.91
C ILE A 212 -6.03 -20.07 17.27
N GLY A 213 -5.68 -18.84 17.69
CA GLY A 213 -6.29 -18.22 18.85
C GLY A 213 -7.79 -17.95 18.64
N ARG A 214 -8.44 -17.42 19.68
CA ARG A 214 -9.89 -17.09 19.64
C ARG A 214 -10.17 -15.59 19.56
N ASN A 215 -9.13 -14.77 19.68
CA ASN A 215 -9.28 -13.31 19.70
C ASN A 215 -9.64 -12.76 18.32
N ILE A 216 -9.97 -11.49 18.26
CA ILE A 216 -10.36 -10.78 17.05
C ILE A 216 -9.44 -9.57 16.88
N LEU A 217 -8.92 -9.37 15.67
CA LEU A 217 -8.23 -8.15 15.28
C LEU A 217 -9.15 -7.31 14.39
N VAL A 218 -9.30 -6.02 14.69
CA VAL A 218 -10.12 -5.10 13.87
C VAL A 218 -9.28 -3.94 13.37
N GLY A 219 -9.14 -3.83 12.06
CA GLY A 219 -8.34 -2.82 11.40
C GLY A 219 -6.83 -3.02 11.53
N ASN A 220 -6.05 -2.10 10.97
CA ASN A 220 -4.58 -2.14 10.98
C ASN A 220 -3.92 -0.86 11.51
N SER A 221 -4.68 0.19 11.70
CA SER A 221 -4.21 1.51 12.14
C SER A 221 -5.38 2.38 12.58
N GLY A 222 -5.12 3.52 13.22
CA GLY A 222 -6.15 4.51 13.58
C GLY A 222 -6.72 5.31 12.39
N ASP A 223 -6.36 5.00 11.15
CA ASP A 223 -6.89 5.69 9.97
C ASP A 223 -8.38 5.40 9.80
N PRO A 224 -9.23 6.43 9.58
CA PRO A 224 -10.68 6.26 9.42
C PRO A 224 -11.09 5.31 8.28
N SER A 225 -10.24 5.11 7.27
CA SER A 225 -10.52 4.16 6.18
C SER A 225 -10.61 2.70 6.63
N ASN A 226 -10.23 2.38 7.87
CA ASN A 226 -10.50 1.08 8.49
C ASN A 226 -11.98 0.90 8.89
N ASN A 227 -12.79 1.97 8.91
CA ASN A 227 -14.22 1.94 9.25
C ASN A 227 -14.51 1.21 10.57
N HIS A 228 -13.67 1.44 11.61
CA HIS A 228 -13.77 0.74 12.90
C HIS A 228 -15.17 0.78 13.51
N LEU A 229 -15.80 1.97 13.51
CA LEU A 229 -17.13 2.15 14.12
C LEU A 229 -18.22 1.39 13.38
N ASP A 230 -18.07 1.22 12.08
CA ASP A 230 -18.99 0.43 11.25
C ASP A 230 -18.72 -1.07 11.47
N ALA A 231 -17.46 -1.49 11.57
CA ALA A 231 -17.10 -2.86 11.94
C ALA A 231 -17.60 -3.23 13.35
N PHE A 232 -17.48 -2.33 14.32
CA PHE A 232 -18.01 -2.55 15.68
C PHE A 232 -19.53 -2.72 15.69
N GLU A 233 -20.24 -1.97 14.85
CA GLU A 233 -21.69 -2.13 14.73
C GLU A 233 -22.10 -3.53 14.25
N LEU A 234 -21.33 -4.10 13.33
CA LEU A 234 -21.57 -5.47 12.88
C LEU A 234 -21.22 -6.49 13.97
N LEU A 235 -20.06 -6.32 14.61
CA LEU A 235 -19.54 -7.27 15.63
C LEU A 235 -20.35 -7.29 16.91
N ARG A 236 -20.96 -6.18 17.35
CA ARG A 236 -21.67 -6.10 18.63
C ARG A 236 -22.90 -7.02 18.74
N HIS A 237 -23.37 -7.53 17.62
CA HIS A 237 -24.52 -8.43 17.56
C HIS A 237 -24.14 -9.92 17.61
N LEU A 238 -22.83 -10.21 17.64
CA LEU A 238 -22.28 -11.56 17.62
C LEU A 238 -21.83 -11.99 19.03
N ASN A 239 -21.72 -13.29 19.24
CA ASN A 239 -21.22 -13.85 20.49
C ASN A 239 -19.69 -13.77 20.56
N LEU A 240 -19.19 -12.77 21.28
CA LEU A 240 -17.76 -12.52 21.48
C LEU A 240 -17.32 -12.85 22.93
N GLU A 241 -18.05 -13.66 23.65
CA GLU A 241 -17.76 -14.02 25.04
C GLU A 241 -16.37 -14.68 25.14
N GLY A 242 -15.55 -14.20 26.09
CA GLY A 242 -14.20 -14.69 26.33
C GLY A 242 -13.15 -14.29 25.29
N LYS A 243 -13.53 -13.55 24.22
CA LYS A 243 -12.61 -13.10 23.18
C LYS A 243 -12.09 -11.69 23.48
N LYS A 244 -10.81 -11.45 23.25
CA LYS A 244 -10.23 -10.10 23.23
C LYS A 244 -10.39 -9.50 21.83
N ILE A 245 -10.71 -8.22 21.75
CA ILE A 245 -10.83 -7.46 20.53
C ILE A 245 -9.66 -6.48 20.47
N TYR A 246 -8.65 -6.80 19.67
CA TYR A 246 -7.47 -5.96 19.45
C TYR A 246 -7.73 -4.95 18.35
N VAL A 247 -7.44 -3.68 18.62
CA VAL A 247 -7.63 -2.59 17.64
C VAL A 247 -6.36 -1.74 17.57
N PRO A 248 -5.59 -1.83 16.48
CA PRO A 248 -4.39 -1.01 16.30
C PRO A 248 -4.76 0.47 16.11
N LEU A 249 -4.29 1.33 17.01
CA LEU A 249 -4.53 2.78 17.02
C LEU A 249 -3.24 3.61 17.18
N SER A 250 -2.07 2.97 17.05
CA SER A 250 -0.77 3.62 17.32
C SER A 250 -0.38 4.67 16.27
N TYR A 251 -0.93 4.64 15.07
CA TYR A 251 -0.66 5.59 13.99
C TYR A 251 -1.89 5.75 13.08
N GLY A 252 -1.84 6.78 12.23
CA GLY A 252 -2.95 7.11 11.32
C GLY A 252 -4.11 7.81 12.02
N GLY A 253 -4.93 8.52 11.24
CA GLY A 253 -6.08 9.27 11.73
C GLY A 253 -5.76 10.39 12.73
N THR A 254 -6.79 11.11 13.16
CA THR A 254 -6.68 12.14 14.19
C THR A 254 -6.83 11.56 15.60
N ALA A 255 -6.29 12.24 16.61
CA ALA A 255 -6.48 11.87 18.01
C ALA A 255 -7.97 11.81 18.40
N ASP A 256 -8.78 12.74 17.88
CA ASP A 256 -10.24 12.76 18.08
C ASP A 256 -10.92 11.50 17.55
N TYR A 257 -10.60 11.10 16.32
CA TYR A 257 -11.17 9.87 15.75
C TYR A 257 -10.73 8.62 16.53
N ARG A 258 -9.44 8.50 16.85
CA ARG A 258 -8.94 7.37 17.66
C ARG A 258 -9.60 7.31 19.04
N GLY A 259 -9.81 8.49 19.68
CA GLY A 259 -10.54 8.57 20.94
C GLY A 259 -12.00 8.12 20.83
N LYS A 260 -12.71 8.45 19.73
CA LYS A 260 -14.06 7.98 19.46
C LYS A 260 -14.10 6.47 19.28
N VAL A 261 -13.15 5.90 18.53
CA VAL A 261 -13.03 4.45 18.35
C VAL A 261 -12.80 3.74 19.67
N LYS A 262 -11.87 4.22 20.50
CA LYS A 262 -11.58 3.67 21.82
C LYS A 262 -12.81 3.69 22.73
N LYS A 263 -13.45 4.85 22.85
CA LYS A 263 -14.65 5.02 23.67
C LYS A 263 -15.79 4.08 23.27
N GLU A 264 -16.04 3.89 21.97
CA GLU A 264 -17.11 3.02 21.50
C GLU A 264 -16.75 1.53 21.70
N GLY A 265 -15.49 1.15 21.50
CA GLY A 265 -15.01 -0.20 21.75
C GLY A 265 -15.07 -0.58 23.24
N GLU A 266 -14.62 0.30 24.15
CA GLU A 266 -14.72 0.12 25.59
C GLU A 266 -16.18 0.00 26.06
N LYS A 267 -17.09 0.77 25.46
CA LYS A 267 -18.52 0.72 25.74
C LYS A 267 -19.14 -0.65 25.39
N TYR A 268 -18.74 -1.26 24.27
CA TYR A 268 -19.31 -2.55 23.84
C TYR A 268 -18.69 -3.75 24.55
N TRP A 269 -17.37 -3.74 24.77
CA TRP A 269 -16.64 -4.94 25.21
C TRP A 269 -15.85 -4.76 26.52
N GLY A 270 -15.88 -3.58 27.14
CA GLY A 270 -15.23 -3.32 28.42
C GLY A 270 -13.77 -3.75 28.44
N LYS A 271 -13.38 -4.59 29.42
CA LYS A 271 -12.02 -5.10 29.60
C LYS A 271 -11.52 -6.02 28.46
N ASN A 272 -12.42 -6.50 27.61
CA ASN A 272 -12.06 -7.34 26.47
C ASN A 272 -11.64 -6.50 25.25
N PHE A 273 -11.90 -5.20 25.24
CA PHE A 273 -11.43 -4.29 24.22
C PHE A 273 -10.00 -3.84 24.51
N ILE A 274 -9.08 -4.06 23.56
CA ILE A 274 -7.66 -3.77 23.71
C ILE A 274 -7.22 -2.79 22.61
N ALA A 275 -7.15 -1.52 22.93
CA ALA A 275 -6.59 -0.51 22.04
C ALA A 275 -5.04 -0.60 22.03
N LEU A 276 -4.45 -0.87 20.86
CA LEU A 276 -2.99 -0.86 20.69
C LEU A 276 -2.56 0.55 20.32
N GLU A 277 -2.34 1.41 21.32
CA GLU A 277 -2.08 2.84 21.16
C GLU A 277 -0.58 3.15 20.95
N THR A 278 0.30 2.22 21.29
CA THR A 278 1.75 2.34 21.07
C THR A 278 2.20 1.47 19.90
N PHE A 279 3.27 1.91 19.23
CA PHE A 279 3.88 1.11 18.17
C PHE A 279 4.60 -0.10 18.79
N LEU A 280 4.16 -1.29 18.43
CA LEU A 280 4.74 -2.54 18.91
C LEU A 280 5.88 -3.01 18.01
N PRO A 281 6.89 -3.70 18.56
CA PRO A 281 7.85 -4.46 17.76
C PRO A 281 7.12 -5.45 16.86
N TYR A 282 7.64 -5.66 15.65
CA TYR A 282 6.98 -6.47 14.64
C TYR A 282 6.64 -7.90 15.12
N GLU A 283 7.58 -8.56 15.81
CA GLU A 283 7.37 -9.91 16.34
C GLU A 283 6.24 -9.98 17.40
N GLU A 284 6.12 -8.94 18.23
CA GLU A 284 5.06 -8.86 19.22
C GLU A 284 3.70 -8.67 18.54
N TYR A 285 3.63 -7.82 17.52
CA TYR A 285 2.43 -7.64 16.73
C TYR A 285 2.01 -8.92 15.99
N CYS A 286 2.96 -9.65 15.42
CA CYS A 286 2.70 -10.97 14.81
C CYS A 286 2.17 -11.99 15.82
N ARG A 287 2.64 -11.97 17.08
CA ARG A 287 2.09 -12.81 18.15
C ARG A 287 0.64 -12.47 18.47
N ILE A 288 0.29 -11.18 18.46
CA ILE A 288 -1.10 -10.75 18.62
C ILE A 288 -1.96 -11.30 17.47
N ILE A 289 -1.54 -11.15 16.22
CA ILE A 289 -2.28 -11.69 15.06
C ILE A 289 -2.42 -13.21 15.20
N ALA A 290 -1.38 -13.93 15.58
CA ALA A 290 -1.42 -15.38 15.78
C ALA A 290 -2.34 -15.81 16.95
N SER A 291 -2.62 -14.91 17.91
CA SER A 291 -3.59 -15.14 18.97
C SER A 291 -5.05 -14.92 18.51
N CYS A 292 -5.27 -14.44 17.29
CA CYS A 292 -6.58 -14.15 16.75
C CYS A 292 -7.08 -15.32 15.90
N GLY A 293 -8.33 -15.69 16.08
CA GLY A 293 -9.05 -16.61 15.18
C GLY A 293 -9.63 -15.86 13.98
N SER A 294 -9.96 -14.58 14.16
CA SER A 294 -10.58 -13.75 13.12
C SER A 294 -9.90 -12.39 12.96
N VAL A 295 -9.86 -11.91 11.74
CA VAL A 295 -9.31 -10.60 11.39
C VAL A 295 -10.32 -9.84 10.52
N ILE A 296 -10.73 -8.68 10.99
CA ILE A 296 -11.75 -7.83 10.37
C ILE A 296 -11.08 -6.61 9.75
N MET A 297 -11.15 -6.46 8.43
CA MET A 297 -10.56 -5.36 7.69
C MET A 297 -11.61 -4.69 6.81
N PHE A 298 -12.31 -3.66 7.36
CA PHE A 298 -13.44 -3.01 6.69
C PHE A 298 -13.02 -1.80 5.85
N HIS A 299 -11.96 -1.94 5.05
CA HIS A 299 -11.52 -0.90 4.14
C HIS A 299 -11.93 -1.18 2.69
N GLU A 300 -12.27 -0.10 1.98
CA GLU A 300 -12.74 -0.14 0.59
C GLU A 300 -11.60 0.07 -0.43
N ARG A 301 -10.46 0.57 0.02
CA ARG A 301 -9.26 0.74 -0.80
C ARG A 301 -8.23 -0.35 -0.51
N GLN A 302 -7.23 -0.46 -1.38
CA GLN A 302 -6.05 -1.27 -1.09
C GLN A 302 -5.36 -0.76 0.20
N GLN A 303 -5.29 -1.62 1.19
CA GLN A 303 -4.71 -1.34 2.51
C GLN A 303 -4.38 -2.64 3.25
N ALA A 304 -3.40 -2.61 4.14
CA ALA A 304 -3.08 -3.67 5.10
C ALA A 304 -2.72 -5.05 4.50
N LEU A 305 -2.26 -5.12 3.23
CA LEU A 305 -1.94 -6.42 2.60
C LEU A 305 -1.01 -7.28 3.46
N GLY A 306 -0.01 -6.67 4.12
CA GLY A 306 0.88 -7.39 5.02
C GLY A 306 0.15 -8.04 6.19
N ASN A 307 -0.73 -7.31 6.85
CA ASN A 307 -1.52 -7.84 7.99
C ASN A 307 -2.46 -8.95 7.53
N ILE A 308 -3.11 -8.76 6.38
CA ILE A 308 -3.99 -9.76 5.77
C ILE A 308 -3.19 -11.03 5.43
N SER A 309 -2.01 -10.88 4.82
CA SER A 309 -1.16 -12.03 4.47
C SER A 309 -0.70 -12.80 5.70
N VAL A 310 -0.30 -12.10 6.79
CA VAL A 310 0.07 -12.75 8.06
C VAL A 310 -1.13 -13.49 8.68
N ALA A 311 -2.31 -12.89 8.65
CA ALA A 311 -3.52 -13.52 9.16
C ALA A 311 -3.87 -14.78 8.37
N LEU A 312 -3.91 -14.70 7.05
CA LEU A 312 -4.18 -15.83 6.15
C LEU A 312 -3.12 -16.94 6.29
N TRP A 313 -1.84 -16.55 6.43
CA TRP A 313 -0.74 -17.50 6.66
C TRP A 313 -0.92 -18.32 7.94
N ASN A 314 -1.45 -17.69 8.98
CA ASN A 314 -1.74 -18.34 10.26
C ASN A 314 -3.07 -19.11 10.25
N GLY A 315 -3.86 -19.05 9.18
CA GLY A 315 -5.16 -19.72 9.08
C GLY A 315 -6.29 -18.98 9.77
N CYS A 316 -6.17 -17.67 10.00
CA CYS A 316 -7.27 -16.87 10.56
C CYS A 316 -8.43 -16.75 9.56
N SER A 317 -9.66 -16.70 10.06
CA SER A 317 -10.83 -16.27 9.29
C SER A 317 -10.71 -14.77 8.99
N VAL A 318 -10.45 -14.42 7.73
CA VAL A 318 -10.28 -13.03 7.33
C VAL A 318 -11.54 -12.50 6.67
N PHE A 319 -12.09 -11.43 7.24
CA PHE A 319 -13.29 -10.75 6.77
C PHE A 319 -12.92 -9.42 6.11
N LEU A 320 -13.30 -9.26 4.85
CA LEU A 320 -13.06 -8.04 4.07
C LEU A 320 -14.39 -7.51 3.51
N SER A 321 -14.41 -6.24 3.12
CA SER A 321 -15.53 -5.71 2.32
C SER A 321 -15.55 -6.39 0.96
N GLU A 322 -16.68 -6.97 0.57
CA GLU A 322 -16.84 -7.66 -0.73
C GLU A 322 -16.74 -6.72 -1.92
N THR A 323 -16.97 -5.41 -1.71
CA THR A 323 -16.81 -4.37 -2.73
C THR A 323 -15.36 -3.99 -2.97
N SER A 324 -14.44 -4.32 -2.04
CA SER A 324 -13.04 -3.97 -2.16
C SER A 324 -12.30 -4.82 -3.22
N GLU A 325 -11.41 -4.19 -3.97
CA GLU A 325 -10.58 -4.90 -4.95
C GLU A 325 -9.62 -5.90 -4.28
N VAL A 326 -9.29 -5.71 -3.01
CA VAL A 326 -8.47 -6.65 -2.22
C VAL A 326 -9.23 -7.95 -1.99
N PHE A 327 -10.52 -7.88 -1.65
CA PHE A 327 -11.36 -9.06 -1.51
C PHE A 327 -11.44 -9.85 -2.82
N LYS A 328 -11.73 -9.16 -3.93
CA LYS A 328 -11.83 -9.77 -5.25
C LYS A 328 -10.51 -10.42 -5.68
N MET A 329 -9.38 -9.76 -5.41
CA MET A 329 -8.05 -10.28 -5.71
C MET A 329 -7.79 -11.61 -4.99
N TYR A 330 -7.97 -11.67 -3.67
CA TYR A 330 -7.72 -12.89 -2.91
C TYR A 330 -8.71 -14.01 -3.27
N LYS A 331 -9.98 -13.68 -3.53
CA LYS A 331 -10.96 -14.67 -4.06
C LYS A 331 -10.54 -15.24 -5.41
N ALA A 332 -10.05 -14.39 -6.33
CA ALA A 332 -9.54 -14.84 -7.62
C ALA A 332 -8.28 -15.73 -7.50
N MET A 333 -7.49 -15.55 -6.44
CA MET A 333 -6.36 -16.43 -6.11
C MET A 333 -6.81 -17.78 -5.52
N GLY A 334 -8.11 -18.01 -5.28
CA GLY A 334 -8.64 -19.21 -4.63
C GLY A 334 -8.38 -19.26 -3.12
N ILE A 335 -8.10 -18.12 -2.50
CA ILE A 335 -7.88 -18.02 -1.03
C ILE A 335 -9.25 -17.92 -0.33
N PRO A 336 -9.51 -18.73 0.71
CA PRO A 336 -10.75 -18.66 1.46
C PRO A 336 -10.81 -17.33 2.24
N LEU A 337 -11.84 -16.54 1.96
CA LEU A 337 -12.14 -15.27 2.61
C LEU A 337 -13.64 -15.15 2.87
N PHE A 338 -13.99 -14.35 3.84
CA PHE A 338 -15.37 -14.04 4.22
C PHE A 338 -15.72 -12.59 3.86
N SER A 339 -16.94 -12.40 3.36
CA SER A 339 -17.53 -11.08 3.17
C SER A 339 -18.01 -10.53 4.51
N LEU A 340 -17.66 -9.28 4.82
CA LEU A 340 -18.22 -8.58 5.98
C LEU A 340 -19.73 -8.36 5.87
N GLN A 341 -20.25 -8.26 4.65
CA GLN A 341 -21.64 -7.96 4.38
C GLN A 341 -22.54 -9.20 4.49
N SER A 342 -22.05 -10.35 4.03
CA SER A 342 -22.86 -11.56 3.92
C SER A 342 -22.45 -12.72 4.85
N ASP A 343 -21.16 -12.79 5.22
CA ASP A 343 -20.61 -13.97 5.87
C ASP A 343 -20.24 -13.74 7.34
N LEU A 344 -20.45 -12.53 7.88
CA LEU A 344 -20.09 -12.21 9.27
C LEU A 344 -21.17 -12.75 10.23
N VAL A 345 -21.02 -14.01 10.59
CA VAL A 345 -21.87 -14.77 11.54
C VAL A 345 -21.00 -15.52 12.55
N ASP A 346 -21.59 -15.97 13.65
CA ASP A 346 -20.86 -16.63 14.75
C ASP A 346 -20.07 -17.85 14.29
N ASP A 347 -20.63 -18.68 13.43
CA ASP A 347 -19.98 -19.89 12.92
C ASP A 347 -18.70 -19.55 12.14
N ASN A 348 -18.76 -18.56 11.26
CA ASN A 348 -17.61 -18.14 10.45
C ASN A 348 -16.52 -17.42 11.28
N LEU A 349 -16.91 -16.71 12.37
CA LEU A 349 -15.96 -16.15 13.33
C LEU A 349 -15.20 -17.22 14.12
N GLN A 350 -15.73 -18.42 14.18
CA GLN A 350 -15.14 -19.56 14.90
C GLN A 350 -14.59 -20.61 13.93
N GLN A 351 -14.65 -20.36 12.62
CA GLN A 351 -14.15 -21.29 11.61
C GLN A 351 -12.69 -21.63 11.86
N VAL A 352 -12.41 -22.92 11.89
CA VAL A 352 -11.05 -23.46 11.94
C VAL A 352 -10.77 -24.16 10.62
N PHE A 353 -9.81 -23.65 9.88
CA PHE A 353 -9.38 -24.26 8.64
C PHE A 353 -8.56 -25.52 8.92
N SER A 354 -8.72 -26.54 8.09
CA SER A 354 -7.88 -27.73 8.08
C SER A 354 -6.43 -27.38 7.74
N ARG A 355 -5.51 -28.27 8.08
CA ARG A 355 -4.10 -28.12 7.69
C ARG A 355 -3.94 -27.98 6.17
N GLU A 356 -4.71 -28.75 5.39
CA GLU A 356 -4.67 -28.74 3.94
C GLU A 356 -5.11 -27.38 3.37
N GLU A 357 -6.20 -26.80 3.86
CA GLU A 357 -6.68 -25.47 3.45
C GLU A 357 -5.67 -24.37 3.78
N VAL A 358 -5.03 -24.44 4.96
CA VAL A 358 -3.99 -23.48 5.35
C VAL A 358 -2.76 -23.63 4.45
N MET A 359 -2.32 -24.86 4.16
CA MET A 359 -1.19 -25.08 3.26
C MET A 359 -1.48 -24.59 1.84
N HIS A 360 -2.67 -24.86 1.31
CA HIS A 360 -3.09 -24.34 0.02
C HIS A 360 -3.09 -22.79 0.00
N THR A 361 -3.59 -22.15 1.06
CA THR A 361 -3.55 -20.69 1.22
C THR A 361 -2.11 -20.16 1.20
N ARG A 362 -1.19 -20.81 1.91
CA ARG A 362 0.23 -20.45 1.95
C ARG A 362 0.89 -20.54 0.58
N GLU A 363 0.61 -21.61 -0.17
CA GLU A 363 1.11 -21.78 -1.56
C GLU A 363 0.63 -20.63 -2.47
N ARG A 364 -0.65 -20.25 -2.38
CA ARG A 364 -1.20 -19.12 -3.15
C ARG A 364 -0.56 -17.79 -2.77
N LEU A 365 -0.34 -17.55 -1.48
CA LEU A 365 0.35 -16.35 -1.02
C LEU A 365 1.80 -16.29 -1.51
N LEU A 366 2.53 -17.41 -1.50
CA LEU A 366 3.90 -17.49 -2.00
C LEU A 366 3.94 -17.26 -3.52
N ALA A 367 3.00 -17.84 -4.27
CA ALA A 367 2.90 -17.62 -5.72
C ALA A 367 2.66 -16.13 -6.08
N PHE A 368 2.11 -15.35 -5.16
CA PHE A 368 1.86 -13.90 -5.35
C PHE A 368 3.01 -13.02 -4.87
N GLY A 369 3.61 -13.32 -3.71
CA GLY A 369 4.49 -12.39 -3.01
C GLY A 369 5.83 -12.95 -2.52
N ALA A 370 6.24 -14.13 -2.96
CA ALA A 370 7.55 -14.67 -2.64
C ALA A 370 8.69 -13.83 -3.23
N GLU A 371 9.86 -13.89 -2.62
CA GLU A 371 11.03 -13.13 -3.07
C GLU A 371 11.41 -13.44 -4.52
N GLU A 372 11.32 -14.68 -4.95
CA GLU A 372 11.61 -15.10 -6.32
C GLU A 372 10.64 -14.47 -7.33
N VAL A 373 9.36 -14.32 -6.96
CA VAL A 373 8.35 -13.66 -7.78
C VAL A 373 8.68 -12.17 -7.93
N LEU A 374 9.05 -11.52 -6.83
CA LEU A 374 9.48 -10.13 -6.83
C LEU A 374 10.69 -9.91 -7.75
N LEU A 375 11.74 -10.73 -7.58
CA LEU A 375 12.97 -10.64 -8.40
C LEU A 375 12.68 -10.91 -9.88
N GLY A 376 11.83 -11.89 -10.19
CA GLY A 376 11.39 -12.17 -11.56
C GLY A 376 10.62 -11.01 -12.18
N ASN A 377 9.77 -10.32 -11.43
CA ASN A 377 9.05 -9.14 -11.90
C ASN A 377 9.99 -7.95 -12.17
N ILE A 378 11.00 -7.73 -11.33
CA ILE A 378 12.02 -6.69 -11.56
C ILE A 378 12.85 -7.00 -12.80
N GLN A 379 13.23 -8.27 -13.00
CA GLN A 379 13.96 -8.67 -14.19
C GLN A 379 13.13 -8.40 -15.46
N LYS A 380 11.87 -8.81 -15.50
CA LYS A 380 10.96 -8.53 -16.62
C LYS A 380 10.80 -7.02 -16.87
N LEU A 381 10.72 -6.22 -15.79
CA LEU A 381 10.68 -4.76 -15.90
C LEU A 381 11.94 -4.22 -16.55
N TYR A 382 13.13 -4.67 -16.14
CA TYR A 382 14.39 -4.22 -16.75
C TYR A 382 14.51 -4.68 -18.20
N GLU A 383 14.14 -5.90 -18.55
CA GLU A 383 14.13 -6.39 -19.93
C GLU A 383 13.23 -5.52 -20.83
N LYS A 384 12.03 -5.19 -20.34
CA LYS A 384 11.10 -4.29 -21.03
C LYS A 384 11.68 -2.89 -21.22
N LEU A 385 12.25 -2.30 -20.18
CA LEU A 385 12.87 -0.99 -20.24
C LEU A 385 14.07 -0.97 -21.22
N GLN A 386 14.93 -2.00 -21.20
CA GLN A 386 16.04 -2.15 -22.14
C GLN A 386 15.55 -2.20 -23.58
N HIS A 387 14.54 -3.01 -23.83
CA HIS A 387 13.95 -3.10 -25.17
C HIS A 387 13.42 -1.74 -25.64
N ASP A 388 12.61 -1.06 -24.82
CA ASP A 388 11.92 0.17 -25.21
C ASP A 388 12.86 1.38 -25.31
N ILE A 389 14.00 1.38 -24.57
CA ILE A 389 15.00 2.47 -24.62
C ILE A 389 15.97 2.29 -25.79
N PHE A 390 16.42 1.05 -26.05
CA PHE A 390 17.54 0.82 -26.95
C PHE A 390 17.17 0.23 -28.31
N THR A 391 15.94 -0.30 -28.47
CA THR A 391 15.49 -0.93 -29.72
C THR A 391 14.35 -0.19 -30.41
N SER A 392 13.61 0.67 -29.69
CA SER A 392 12.57 1.47 -30.33
C SER A 392 13.20 2.54 -31.22
N PRO A 393 12.83 2.65 -32.51
CA PRO A 393 13.32 3.73 -33.35
C PRO A 393 12.88 5.08 -32.76
N SER A 394 13.82 6.01 -32.67
CA SER A 394 13.57 7.42 -32.32
C SER A 394 12.48 7.96 -33.26
N LYS A 395 11.28 8.20 -32.76
CA LYS A 395 10.21 8.86 -33.51
C LYS A 395 10.40 10.36 -33.50
#